data_c2ba5da1116842fa2b429975c06fd5b8
#
_entry.id   c2ba5da1116842fa2b429975c06fd5b8
#
_cell.length_a   1.000
_cell.length_b   1.000
_cell.length_c   1.000
_cell.angle_alpha   90.00
_cell.angle_beta   90.00
_cell.angle_gamma   90.00
#
_symmetry.space_group_name_H-M   'P 1'
#
loop_
_entity.id
_entity.type
_entity.pdbx_description
1 polymer ?
#
loop_
_entity_poly.entity_id
_entity_poly.type
_entity_poly.pdbx_seq_one_letter_code
_entity_poly.pdbx_strand_id
1 'polypeptide(L)'
;DSKIGMQNALYNLLNSGSGTIFNSLLDNTIKLEHTMDYIHPNLKVYATVSYQDNYNRYVKFTPSIPAYTVQRSTADPNVLEFFGGSRGAGSFSSWGYSNWNKLYMDAGVNWHESYGKHNVSALLLGKASRYTMPNDKYHVASGIMGFVGRVTYNYDDRYMLEVNAGYNGTEQFAEGKRFGL
;
A
#
# COMPACT_ATOMS: atom_id res chain seq x y z
N ASP A 1 39.48 5.67 -40.21
CA ASP A 1 38.86 6.72 -39.36
C ASP A 1 37.96 6.12 -38.31
N SER A 2 38.56 5.60 -37.23
CA SER A 2 37.79 5.08 -36.10
C SER A 2 37.48 6.25 -35.14
N LYS A 3 36.25 6.71 -35.15
CA LYS A 3 35.76 7.63 -34.11
C LYS A 3 35.60 6.85 -32.81
N ILE A 4 36.56 6.92 -31.93
CA ILE A 4 36.45 6.33 -30.62
C ILE A 4 35.69 7.31 -29.70
N GLY A 5 34.40 7.06 -29.55
CA GLY A 5 33.64 7.73 -28.49
C GLY A 5 34.02 7.18 -27.12
N MET A 6 34.96 7.78 -26.47
CA MET A 6 35.30 7.41 -25.08
C MET A 6 34.25 7.94 -24.13
N GLN A 7 33.33 7.12 -23.71
CA GLN A 7 32.53 7.38 -22.53
C GLN A 7 33.34 6.91 -21.31
N ASN A 8 33.90 7.86 -20.57
CA ASN A 8 34.58 7.55 -19.33
C ASN A 8 33.55 7.15 -18.26
N ALA A 9 33.64 5.92 -17.75
CA ALA A 9 32.72 5.40 -16.75
C ALA A 9 32.65 6.28 -15.48
N LEU A 10 33.75 6.83 -15.03
CA LEU A 10 33.84 7.74 -13.89
C LEU A 10 33.08 9.07 -14.19
N TYR A 11 33.27 9.61 -15.38
CA TYR A 11 32.58 10.82 -15.80
C TYR A 11 31.05 10.60 -15.86
N ASN A 12 30.61 9.48 -16.40
CA ASN A 12 29.20 9.10 -16.44
C ASN A 12 28.63 8.92 -15.04
N LEU A 13 29.38 8.31 -14.13
CA LEU A 13 28.95 8.12 -12.72
C LEU A 13 28.80 9.49 -12.00
N LEU A 14 29.79 10.38 -12.16
CA LEU A 14 29.76 11.70 -11.53
C LEU A 14 28.66 12.62 -12.09
N ASN A 15 28.21 12.36 -13.32
CA ASN A 15 27.20 13.15 -14.03
C ASN A 15 25.89 12.38 -14.27
N SER A 16 25.67 11.28 -13.55
CA SER A 16 24.50 10.42 -13.75
C SER A 16 23.16 11.05 -13.35
N GLY A 17 23.21 12.22 -12.68
CA GLY A 17 22.02 12.90 -12.21
C GLY A 17 21.58 12.47 -10.81
N SER A 18 20.37 12.80 -10.47
CA SER A 18 19.80 12.50 -9.17
C SER A 18 18.37 11.97 -9.29
N GLY A 19 17.99 11.08 -8.38
CA GLY A 19 16.62 10.61 -8.24
C GLY A 19 16.14 10.82 -6.81
N THR A 20 14.93 11.32 -6.67
CA THR A 20 14.26 11.50 -5.38
C THR A 20 12.97 10.70 -5.37
N ILE A 21 12.79 9.88 -4.33
CA ILE A 21 11.54 9.15 -4.07
C ILE A 21 10.87 9.83 -2.89
N PHE A 22 9.62 10.19 -3.07
CA PHE A 22 8.77 10.70 -2.01
C PHE A 22 7.65 9.69 -1.78
N ASN A 23 7.59 9.13 -0.57
CA ASN A 23 6.52 8.23 -0.13
C ASN A 23 5.78 8.87 1.03
N SER A 24 4.47 8.94 0.92
CA SER A 24 3.59 9.41 1.99
C SER A 24 2.53 8.37 2.26
N LEU A 25 2.36 8.01 3.52
CA LEU A 25 1.28 7.16 4.00
C LEU A 25 0.48 7.93 5.03
N LEU A 26 -0.79 8.15 4.74
CA LEU A 26 -1.77 8.67 5.69
C LEU A 26 -2.59 7.50 6.21
N ASP A 27 -2.65 7.33 7.51
CA ASP A 27 -3.46 6.31 8.18
C ASP A 27 -4.29 6.95 9.29
N ASN A 28 -5.60 6.91 9.12
CA ASN A 28 -6.56 7.46 10.09
C ASN A 28 -7.52 6.38 10.52
N THR A 29 -7.61 6.15 11.81
CA THR A 29 -8.54 5.20 12.40
C THR A 29 -9.36 5.88 13.50
N ILE A 30 -10.68 5.75 13.40
CA ILE A 30 -11.63 6.19 14.40
C ILE A 30 -12.34 4.95 14.92
N LYS A 31 -12.28 4.73 16.22
CA LYS A 31 -13.04 3.68 16.91
C LYS A 31 -13.99 4.31 17.90
N LEU A 32 -15.24 3.93 17.82
CA LEU A 32 -16.29 4.26 18.78
C LEU A 32 -16.65 2.98 19.51
N GLU A 33 -16.77 3.07 20.83
CA GLU A 33 -17.21 1.97 21.67
C GLU A 33 -18.21 2.48 22.69
N HIS A 34 -19.29 1.74 22.88
CA HIS A 34 -20.35 2.10 23.80
C HIS A 34 -20.82 0.88 24.56
N THR A 35 -20.93 1.03 25.89
CA THR A 35 -21.51 0.01 26.77
C THR A 35 -23.00 0.26 26.87
N MET A 36 -23.81 -0.76 26.58
CA MET A 36 -25.27 -0.64 26.51
C MET A 36 -25.90 -1.09 27.85
N ASP A 37 -25.45 -0.51 28.97
CA ASP A 37 -25.87 -0.88 30.33
C ASP A 37 -27.39 -0.78 30.54
N TYR A 38 -28.05 0.08 29.80
CA TYR A 38 -29.51 0.25 29.82
C TYR A 38 -30.28 -0.94 29.19
N ILE A 39 -29.60 -1.77 28.36
CA ILE A 39 -30.16 -3.01 27.82
C ILE A 39 -29.64 -4.20 28.61
N HIS A 40 -28.32 -4.28 28.79
CA HIS A 40 -27.64 -5.35 29.54
C HIS A 40 -26.26 -4.88 30.01
N PRO A 41 -25.90 -5.06 31.29
CA PRO A 41 -24.66 -4.50 31.86
C PRO A 41 -23.37 -4.97 31.19
N ASN A 42 -23.39 -6.11 30.53
CA ASN A 42 -22.19 -6.69 29.88
C ASN A 42 -22.29 -6.66 28.35
N LEU A 43 -23.17 -5.84 27.80
CA LEU A 43 -23.34 -5.68 26.36
C LEU A 43 -22.54 -4.47 25.88
N LYS A 44 -21.61 -4.69 24.95
CA LYS A 44 -20.80 -3.64 24.32
C LYS A 44 -20.98 -3.67 22.83
N VAL A 45 -21.13 -2.50 22.25
CA VAL A 45 -21.12 -2.30 20.80
C VAL A 45 -19.92 -1.45 20.41
N TYR A 46 -19.36 -1.73 19.25
CA TYR A 46 -18.29 -0.89 18.73
C TYR A 46 -18.40 -0.75 17.22
N ALA A 47 -17.82 0.32 16.71
CA ALA A 47 -17.65 0.55 15.29
C ALA A 47 -16.28 1.17 15.06
N THR A 48 -15.60 0.71 14.01
CA THR A 48 -14.30 1.21 13.58
C THR A 48 -14.38 1.63 12.13
N VAL A 49 -13.80 2.76 11.80
CA VAL A 49 -13.57 3.20 10.43
C VAL A 49 -12.09 3.56 10.30
N SER A 50 -11.41 2.94 9.36
CA SER A 50 -10.01 3.22 9.04
C SER A 50 -9.87 3.58 7.57
N TYR A 51 -9.19 4.68 7.31
CA TYR A 51 -8.86 5.14 5.97
C TYR A 51 -7.35 5.29 5.84
N GLN A 52 -6.80 4.57 4.87
CA GLN A 52 -5.40 4.62 4.51
C GLN A 52 -5.27 5.18 3.11
N ASP A 53 -4.33 6.10 2.92
CA ASP A 53 -3.97 6.66 1.62
C ASP A 53 -2.46 6.63 1.46
N ASN A 54 -2.00 6.06 0.36
CA ASN A 54 -0.58 5.98 0.01
C ASN A 54 -0.31 6.75 -1.27
N TYR A 55 0.66 7.65 -1.19
CA TYR A 55 1.10 8.46 -2.31
C TYR A 55 2.60 8.27 -2.54
N ASN A 56 2.97 7.79 -3.73
CA ASN A 56 4.35 7.61 -4.14
C ASN A 56 4.66 8.50 -5.35
N ARG A 57 5.75 9.25 -5.26
CA ARG A 57 6.26 10.07 -6.36
C ARG A 57 7.75 9.86 -6.52
N TYR A 58 8.16 9.58 -7.73
CA TYR A 58 9.56 9.53 -8.14
C TYR A 58 9.87 10.68 -9.10
N VAL A 59 10.92 11.43 -8.82
CA VAL A 59 11.43 12.50 -9.69
C VAL A 59 12.89 12.21 -9.98
N LYS A 60 13.23 12.15 -11.26
CA LYS A 60 14.60 11.97 -11.74
C LYS A 60 15.03 13.18 -12.54
N PHE A 61 16.19 13.71 -12.20
CA PHE A 61 16.94 14.66 -13.03
C PHE A 61 18.04 13.92 -13.78
N THR A 62 18.04 14.03 -15.09
CA THR A 62 19.08 13.50 -15.97
C THR A 62 19.81 14.67 -16.60
N PRO A 63 21.10 14.93 -16.26
CA PRO A 63 21.86 15.98 -16.88
C PRO A 63 22.18 15.62 -18.34
N SER A 64 22.32 16.62 -19.19
CA SER A 64 22.85 16.42 -20.52
C SER A 64 24.37 16.37 -20.42
N ILE A 65 24.95 15.22 -20.79
CA ILE A 65 26.40 14.99 -20.73
C ILE A 65 26.95 15.29 -22.14
N PRO A 66 27.87 16.27 -22.29
CA PRO A 66 28.50 16.54 -23.57
C PRO A 66 29.41 15.36 -23.97
N ALA A 67 29.28 14.89 -25.20
CA ALA A 67 30.18 13.91 -25.79
C ALA A 67 31.23 14.62 -26.63
N TYR A 68 32.51 14.30 -26.41
CA TYR A 68 33.63 14.81 -27.17
C TYR A 68 34.20 13.72 -28.05
N THR A 69 34.52 14.06 -29.27
CA THR A 69 35.32 13.24 -30.18
C THR A 69 36.73 13.80 -30.17
N VAL A 70 37.73 12.95 -29.99
CA VAL A 70 39.14 13.34 -30.05
C VAL A 70 39.72 12.86 -31.37
N GLN A 71 40.40 13.72 -32.06
CA GLN A 71 41.16 13.37 -33.26
C GLN A 71 42.52 14.08 -33.23
N ARG A 72 43.49 13.56 -33.96
CA ARG A 72 44.77 14.22 -34.14
C ARG A 72 44.58 15.42 -35.08
N SER A 73 45.24 16.53 -34.76
CA SER A 73 45.24 17.68 -35.62
C SER A 73 45.82 17.33 -37.00
N THR A 74 45.23 17.86 -38.03
CA THR A 74 45.75 17.74 -39.39
C THR A 74 47.01 18.59 -39.64
N ALA A 75 47.20 19.63 -38.79
CA ALA A 75 48.33 20.53 -38.88
C ALA A 75 49.57 20.01 -38.12
N ASP A 76 49.37 19.36 -36.94
CA ASP A 76 50.42 18.73 -36.16
C ASP A 76 49.91 17.40 -35.56
N PRO A 77 50.45 16.24 -36.01
CA PRO A 77 50.02 14.93 -35.49
C PRO A 77 50.25 14.71 -33.99
N ASN A 78 51.05 15.52 -33.33
CA ASN A 78 51.28 15.42 -31.88
C ASN A 78 50.24 16.17 -31.06
N VAL A 79 49.39 16.99 -31.69
CA VAL A 79 48.34 17.74 -31.07
C VAL A 79 47.00 17.00 -31.19
N LEU A 80 46.30 16.85 -30.05
CA LEU A 80 44.96 16.30 -30.02
C LEU A 80 43.92 17.45 -30.02
N GLU A 81 42.98 17.36 -30.94
CA GLU A 81 41.87 18.29 -31.03
C GLU A 81 40.59 17.64 -30.53
N PHE A 82 39.80 18.41 -29.77
CA PHE A 82 38.52 17.97 -29.22
C PHE A 82 37.38 18.62 -29.96
N PHE A 83 36.51 17.81 -30.53
CA PHE A 83 35.33 18.26 -31.28
C PHE A 83 34.05 17.80 -30.58
N GLY A 84 33.03 18.63 -30.63
CA GLY A 84 31.75 18.37 -29.98
C GLY A 84 31.68 19.00 -28.59
N GLY A 85 30.89 18.46 -27.74
CA GLY A 85 30.82 18.91 -26.36
C GLY A 85 29.81 20.01 -26.10
N SER A 86 28.76 20.10 -26.89
CA SER A 86 27.63 20.96 -26.56
C SER A 86 26.91 20.41 -25.32
N ARG A 87 26.86 21.17 -24.25
CA ARG A 87 26.08 20.84 -23.05
C ARG A 87 24.67 21.36 -23.26
N GLY A 88 23.72 20.45 -23.44
CA GLY A 88 22.31 20.76 -23.47
C GLY A 88 21.72 21.01 -22.07
N ALA A 89 20.47 21.42 -22.01
CA ALA A 89 19.72 21.42 -20.76
C ALA A 89 19.50 19.98 -20.27
N GLY A 90 19.63 19.76 -18.97
CA GLY A 90 19.19 18.50 -18.37
C GLY A 90 17.67 18.33 -18.44
N SER A 91 17.21 17.13 -18.30
CA SER A 91 15.78 16.80 -18.34
C SER A 91 15.28 16.31 -16.98
N PHE A 92 14.08 16.76 -16.62
CA PHE A 92 13.34 16.21 -15.49
C PHE A 92 12.34 15.18 -16.01
N SER A 93 12.29 14.04 -15.37
CA SER A 93 11.21 13.07 -15.57
C SER A 93 10.59 12.73 -14.22
N SER A 94 9.26 12.68 -14.18
CA SER A 94 8.51 12.20 -13.04
C SER A 94 7.68 11.00 -13.49
N TRP A 95 7.79 9.89 -12.78
CA TRP A 95 7.06 8.68 -13.09
C TRP A 95 6.83 7.87 -11.81
N GLY A 96 5.92 6.94 -11.89
CA GLY A 96 5.64 6.03 -10.80
C GLY A 96 4.70 6.62 -9.76
N TYR A 97 3.48 6.90 -10.18
CA TYR A 97 2.39 7.06 -9.23
C TYR A 97 1.89 5.65 -8.88
N SER A 98 2.26 5.16 -7.71
CA SER A 98 1.58 4.03 -7.10
C SER A 98 0.73 4.59 -5.97
N ASN A 99 -0.40 5.18 -6.34
CA ASN A 99 -1.36 5.64 -5.36
C ASN A 99 -2.35 4.51 -5.11
N TRP A 100 -2.60 4.23 -3.84
CA TRP A 100 -3.69 3.35 -3.46
C TRP A 100 -4.35 3.91 -2.22
N ASN A 101 -5.63 3.64 -2.09
CA ASN A 101 -6.36 3.90 -0.88
C ASN A 101 -7.11 2.66 -0.42
N LYS A 102 -7.30 2.58 0.89
CA LYS A 102 -8.03 1.50 1.54
C LYS A 102 -8.98 2.08 2.56
N LEU A 103 -10.25 1.78 2.39
CA LEU A 103 -11.27 2.02 3.39
C LEU A 103 -11.58 0.70 4.08
N TYR A 104 -11.53 0.69 5.40
CA TYR A 104 -11.91 -0.42 6.23
C TYR A 104 -12.96 0.03 7.23
N MET A 105 -13.99 -0.76 7.39
CA MET A 105 -15.05 -0.55 8.37
C MET A 105 -15.39 -1.86 9.04
N ASP A 106 -15.57 -1.83 10.34
CA ASP A 106 -16.14 -2.94 11.08
C ASP A 106 -17.07 -2.42 12.19
N ALA A 107 -18.05 -3.24 12.50
CA ALA A 107 -18.92 -3.00 13.63
C ALA A 107 -19.27 -4.33 14.28
N GLY A 108 -19.34 -4.34 15.60
CA GLY A 108 -19.58 -5.56 16.32
C GLY A 108 -20.29 -5.35 17.64
N VAL A 109 -20.82 -6.46 18.12
CA VAL A 109 -21.48 -6.58 19.41
C VAL A 109 -20.76 -7.67 20.20
N ASN A 110 -20.32 -7.31 21.39
CA ASN A 110 -19.75 -8.23 22.39
C ASN A 110 -20.69 -8.34 23.55
N TRP A 111 -20.95 -9.55 23.97
CA TRP A 111 -21.69 -9.85 25.18
C TRP A 111 -20.96 -10.91 25.97
N HIS A 112 -20.93 -10.78 27.28
CA HIS A 112 -20.42 -11.81 28.19
C HIS A 112 -21.24 -11.85 29.46
N GLU A 113 -21.38 -13.03 30.03
CA GLU A 113 -22.12 -13.25 31.24
C GLU A 113 -21.54 -14.41 32.04
N SER A 114 -21.62 -14.31 33.39
CA SER A 114 -21.14 -15.31 34.31
C SER A 114 -22.25 -15.73 35.24
N TYR A 115 -22.58 -17.01 35.27
CA TYR A 115 -23.59 -17.61 36.12
C TYR A 115 -22.93 -18.67 37.02
N GLY A 116 -22.45 -18.27 38.16
CA GLY A 116 -21.71 -19.14 39.07
C GLY A 116 -20.44 -19.69 38.43
N LYS A 117 -20.41 -20.98 38.06
CA LYS A 117 -19.27 -21.63 37.41
C LYS A 117 -19.35 -21.56 35.85
N HIS A 118 -20.41 -21.03 35.32
CA HIS A 118 -20.63 -20.94 33.86
C HIS A 118 -20.26 -19.55 33.38
N ASN A 119 -19.34 -19.45 32.42
CA ASN A 119 -18.99 -18.23 31.74
C ASN A 119 -19.34 -18.39 30.26
N VAL A 120 -20.12 -17.47 29.74
CA VAL A 120 -20.53 -17.47 28.34
C VAL A 120 -20.14 -16.15 27.71
N SER A 121 -19.58 -16.16 26.50
CA SER A 121 -19.45 -14.94 25.72
C SER A 121 -19.89 -15.15 24.27
N ALA A 122 -20.36 -14.09 23.68
CA ALA A 122 -20.76 -14.05 22.27
C ALA A 122 -20.23 -12.79 21.60
N LEU A 123 -19.75 -12.95 20.40
CA LEU A 123 -19.31 -11.88 19.49
C LEU A 123 -20.05 -12.03 18.18
N LEU A 124 -20.62 -10.95 17.69
CA LEU A 124 -21.06 -10.81 16.31
C LEU A 124 -20.36 -9.61 15.70
N LEU A 125 -19.70 -9.82 14.57
CA LEU A 125 -18.91 -8.81 13.87
C LEU A 125 -19.28 -8.79 12.40
N GLY A 126 -19.56 -7.61 11.87
CA GLY A 126 -19.61 -7.32 10.43
C GLY A 126 -18.40 -6.48 10.03
N LYS A 127 -17.75 -6.83 8.93
CA LYS A 127 -16.61 -6.07 8.39
C LYS A 127 -16.77 -5.85 6.89
N ALA A 128 -16.26 -4.71 6.43
CA ALA A 128 -16.14 -4.41 5.01
C ALA A 128 -14.83 -3.68 4.76
N SER A 129 -14.17 -4.01 3.67
CA SER A 129 -12.99 -3.29 3.21
C SER A 129 -13.04 -3.09 1.71
N ARG A 130 -12.58 -1.93 1.28
CA ARG A 130 -12.44 -1.57 -0.13
C ARG A 130 -11.03 -1.07 -0.37
N TYR A 131 -10.36 -1.68 -1.32
CA TYR A 131 -9.03 -1.29 -1.78
C TYR A 131 -9.14 -0.77 -3.21
N THR A 132 -8.59 0.40 -3.46
CA THR A 132 -8.59 1.04 -4.78
C THR A 132 -7.17 1.37 -5.18
N MET A 133 -6.78 0.95 -6.38
CA MET A 133 -5.50 1.28 -7.00
C MET A 133 -5.78 1.99 -8.34
N PRO A 134 -5.72 3.33 -8.38
CA PRO A 134 -6.08 4.10 -9.59
C PRO A 134 -5.25 3.76 -10.82
N ASN A 135 -4.04 3.24 -10.62
CA ASN A 135 -3.12 2.85 -11.71
C ASN A 135 -3.33 1.41 -12.19
N ASP A 136 -4.27 0.67 -11.60
CA ASP A 136 -4.60 -0.66 -12.10
C ASP A 136 -5.27 -0.53 -13.48
N LYS A 137 -4.91 -1.44 -14.38
CA LYS A 137 -5.36 -1.47 -15.78
C LYS A 137 -6.89 -1.43 -15.92
N TYR A 138 -7.61 -1.97 -14.94
CA TYR A 138 -9.07 -2.09 -14.97
C TYR A 138 -9.80 -1.09 -14.08
N HIS A 139 -9.08 -0.30 -13.27
CA HIS A 139 -9.66 0.66 -12.31
C HIS A 139 -10.77 0.07 -11.41
N VAL A 140 -10.69 -1.23 -11.15
CA VAL A 140 -11.69 -1.93 -10.34
C VAL A 140 -11.21 -1.97 -8.90
N ALA A 141 -12.02 -1.41 -8.01
CA ALA A 141 -11.76 -1.54 -6.59
C ALA A 141 -11.95 -3.00 -6.17
N SER A 142 -11.09 -3.50 -5.28
CA SER A 142 -11.25 -4.81 -4.68
C SER A 142 -11.93 -4.67 -3.32
N GLY A 143 -13.07 -5.32 -3.15
CA GLY A 143 -13.87 -5.29 -1.94
C GLY A 143 -13.99 -6.66 -1.30
N ILE A 144 -13.95 -6.68 0.02
CA ILE A 144 -14.22 -7.85 0.85
C ILE A 144 -15.20 -7.43 1.92
N MET A 145 -16.27 -8.20 2.11
CA MET A 145 -17.15 -8.03 3.26
C MET A 145 -17.39 -9.39 3.92
N GLY A 146 -17.74 -9.35 5.19
CA GLY A 146 -18.00 -10.59 5.90
C GLY A 146 -18.62 -10.38 7.26
N PHE A 147 -19.20 -11.46 7.74
CA PHE A 147 -19.73 -11.56 9.09
C PHE A 147 -19.02 -12.68 9.83
N VAL A 148 -18.76 -12.47 11.10
CA VAL A 148 -18.13 -13.43 11.99
C VAL A 148 -18.98 -13.54 13.24
N GLY A 149 -19.32 -14.76 13.61
CA GLY A 149 -19.94 -15.11 14.88
C GLY A 149 -18.99 -15.97 15.71
N ARG A 150 -18.88 -15.69 16.99
CA ARG A 150 -18.14 -16.49 17.94
C ARG A 150 -18.97 -16.67 19.20
N VAL A 151 -19.01 -17.88 19.69
CA VAL A 151 -19.57 -18.19 21.01
C VAL A 151 -18.53 -18.98 21.79
N THR A 152 -18.26 -18.56 23.00
CA THR A 152 -17.39 -19.29 23.93
C THR A 152 -18.16 -19.65 25.18
N TYR A 153 -17.88 -20.82 25.68
CA TYR A 153 -18.42 -21.35 26.92
C TYR A 153 -17.30 -21.92 27.78
N ASN A 154 -17.27 -21.55 29.04
CA ASN A 154 -16.30 -22.04 30.00
C ASN A 154 -17.04 -22.47 31.26
N TYR A 155 -16.77 -23.68 31.73
CA TYR A 155 -17.29 -24.23 32.99
C TYR A 155 -16.16 -24.48 33.99
N ASP A 156 -16.19 -23.74 35.12
CA ASP A 156 -15.28 -23.88 36.28
C ASP A 156 -13.78 -23.86 35.84
N ASP A 157 -13.44 -23.16 34.75
CA ASP A 157 -12.11 -23.11 34.12
C ASP A 157 -11.51 -24.49 33.77
N ARG A 158 -12.37 -25.54 33.72
CA ARG A 158 -11.99 -26.92 33.42
C ARG A 158 -12.43 -27.38 32.05
N TYR A 159 -13.59 -26.91 31.58
CA TYR A 159 -14.13 -27.28 30.28
C TYR A 159 -14.41 -26.04 29.49
N MET A 160 -13.77 -25.96 28.36
CA MET A 160 -13.89 -24.81 27.43
C MET A 160 -14.37 -25.29 26.05
N LEU A 161 -15.34 -24.61 25.50
CA LEU A 161 -15.83 -24.81 24.15
C LEU A 161 -15.85 -23.47 23.43
N GLU A 162 -15.34 -23.44 22.20
CA GLU A 162 -15.43 -22.29 21.33
C GLU A 162 -15.95 -22.72 19.97
N VAL A 163 -16.93 -21.97 19.47
CA VAL A 163 -17.50 -22.15 18.14
C VAL A 163 -17.34 -20.84 17.38
N ASN A 164 -16.70 -20.90 16.22
CA ASN A 164 -16.53 -19.78 15.31
C ASN A 164 -17.19 -20.09 13.99
N ALA A 165 -17.92 -19.12 13.44
CA ALA A 165 -18.48 -19.19 12.10
C ALA A 165 -18.15 -17.87 11.37
N GLY A 166 -17.75 -17.98 10.09
CA GLY A 166 -17.46 -16.84 9.26
C GLY A 166 -18.12 -16.98 7.89
N TYR A 167 -18.83 -15.94 7.46
CA TYR A 167 -19.42 -15.85 6.15
C TYR A 167 -18.82 -14.66 5.42
N ASN A 168 -17.95 -14.92 4.44
CA ASN A 168 -17.17 -13.90 3.77
C ASN A 168 -17.50 -13.86 2.27
N GLY A 169 -17.47 -12.67 1.70
CA GLY A 169 -17.68 -12.42 0.29
C GLY A 169 -16.68 -11.46 -0.29
N THR A 170 -16.38 -11.63 -1.57
CA THR A 170 -15.54 -10.72 -2.36
C THR A 170 -16.18 -10.48 -3.71
N GLU A 171 -16.03 -9.26 -4.22
CA GLU A 171 -16.52 -8.89 -5.55
C GLU A 171 -15.72 -9.50 -6.71
N GLN A 172 -14.61 -10.17 -6.42
CA GLN A 172 -13.81 -10.88 -7.44
C GLN A 172 -14.53 -12.08 -8.06
N PHE A 173 -15.57 -12.60 -7.38
CA PHE A 173 -16.37 -13.69 -7.92
C PHE A 173 -17.63 -13.18 -8.62
N ALA A 174 -18.14 -14.00 -9.54
CA ALA A 174 -19.36 -13.71 -10.28
C ALA A 174 -20.55 -13.49 -9.33
N GLU A 175 -21.51 -12.72 -9.79
CA GLU A 175 -22.75 -12.47 -9.07
C GLU A 175 -23.44 -13.78 -8.68
N GLY A 176 -23.92 -13.88 -7.44
CA GLY A 176 -24.49 -15.10 -6.88
C GLY A 176 -23.49 -16.13 -6.33
N LYS A 177 -22.17 -15.94 -6.56
CA LYS A 177 -21.10 -16.81 -6.04
C LYS A 177 -20.07 -16.06 -5.18
N ARG A 178 -20.39 -14.85 -4.75
CA ARG A 178 -19.48 -13.95 -4.05
C ARG A 178 -19.25 -14.31 -2.59
N PHE A 179 -20.16 -15.08 -2.00
CA PHE A 179 -20.13 -15.39 -0.57
C PHE A 179 -19.95 -16.88 -0.33
N GLY A 180 -19.19 -17.22 0.72
CA GLY A 180 -18.95 -18.57 1.20
C GLY A 180 -18.67 -18.63 2.70
N LEU A 181 -18.90 -19.80 3.28
CA LEU A 181 -18.55 -20.16 4.66
C LEU A 181 -17.08 -20.59 4.74
#